data_c3408085ca41264470f5112e6c623ed5
#
_entry.id   c3408085ca41264470f5112e6c623ed5
#
_cell.length_a   1.000
_cell.length_b   1.000
_cell.length_c   1.000
_cell.angle_alpha   90.00
_cell.angle_beta   90.00
_cell.angle_gamma   90.00
#
_symmetry.space_group_name_H-M   'P 1'
#
loop_
_entity.id
_entity.type
_entity.pdbx_description
1 polymer ?
#
loop_
_entity_poly.entity_id
_entity_poly.type
_entity_poly.pdbx_seq_one_letter_code
_entity_poly.pdbx_strand_id
1 'polypeptide(L)'
;LFSCLSNFRSIKYLNCMFFLFIIFNGVSTSKNLFLNDTLARQKDISLAKEISYTSQTKGISLNGKYIYIYGSNDSGNMLSMSADTFGKSFFWWDGGNYFRMVAFMNYYGICNCKPANKEQIEKIYPIVKSLPSWPNPDSIAEINGLVIIKLSEKKGWLPFNI
;
A
#
# COMPACT_ATOMS: atom_id res chain seq x y z
N LEU A 1 15.23 59.86 -16.16
CA LEU A 1 16.27 58.80 -15.97
C LEU A 1 16.15 58.07 -14.61
N PHE A 2 15.94 58.84 -13.52
CA PHE A 2 15.81 58.25 -12.17
C PHE A 2 14.56 57.36 -11.98
N SER A 3 13.44 57.68 -12.63
CA SER A 3 12.21 56.85 -12.57
C SER A 3 12.35 55.48 -13.24
N CYS A 4 13.23 55.41 -14.28
CA CYS A 4 13.47 54.14 -14.97
C CYS A 4 14.35 53.18 -14.14
N LEU A 5 15.29 53.71 -13.35
CA LEU A 5 16.18 52.95 -12.48
C LEU A 5 15.45 52.37 -11.24
N SER A 6 14.44 53.10 -10.72
CA SER A 6 13.65 52.61 -9.60
C SER A 6 12.75 51.45 -10.03
N ASN A 7 12.16 51.47 -11.21
CA ASN A 7 11.39 50.37 -11.77
C ASN A 7 12.25 49.08 -11.97
N PHE A 8 13.50 49.22 -12.36
CA PHE A 8 14.40 48.07 -12.57
C PHE A 8 14.75 47.35 -11.25
N ARG A 9 14.88 48.09 -10.15
CA ARG A 9 15.09 47.52 -8.83
C ARG A 9 13.82 46.79 -8.32
N SER A 10 12.68 47.39 -8.49
CA SER A 10 11.38 46.76 -8.08
C SER A 10 11.11 45.46 -8.83
N ILE A 11 11.45 45.38 -10.13
CA ILE A 11 11.32 44.15 -10.93
C ILE A 11 12.24 43.04 -10.39
N LYS A 12 13.47 43.38 -10.01
CA LYS A 12 14.42 42.41 -9.44
C LYS A 12 13.89 41.82 -8.11
N TYR A 13 13.35 42.66 -7.23
CA TYR A 13 12.77 42.19 -5.98
C TYR A 13 11.53 41.33 -6.22
N LEU A 14 10.67 41.70 -7.17
CA LEU A 14 9.50 40.92 -7.54
C LEU A 14 9.90 39.52 -8.06
N ASN A 15 10.88 39.45 -8.93
CA ASN A 15 11.40 38.18 -9.41
C ASN A 15 11.99 37.32 -8.28
N CYS A 16 12.77 37.92 -7.38
CA CYS A 16 13.32 37.22 -6.24
C CYS A 16 12.22 36.64 -5.33
N MET A 17 11.20 37.43 -5.03
CA MET A 17 10.05 36.95 -4.26
C MET A 17 9.27 35.84 -4.97
N PHE A 18 9.13 35.92 -6.29
CA PHE A 18 8.49 34.88 -7.09
C PHE A 18 9.29 33.56 -7.04
N PHE A 19 10.60 33.61 -7.17
CA PHE A 19 11.46 32.44 -7.03
C PHE A 19 11.39 31.84 -5.62
N LEU A 20 11.43 32.65 -4.58
CA LEU A 20 11.27 32.20 -3.21
C LEU A 20 9.92 31.52 -2.99
N PHE A 21 8.85 32.05 -3.55
CA PHE A 21 7.52 31.47 -3.50
C PHE A 21 7.47 30.10 -4.19
N ILE A 22 8.07 29.94 -5.36
CA ILE A 22 8.17 28.65 -6.07
C ILE A 22 8.95 27.64 -5.24
N ILE A 23 10.11 28.03 -4.71
CA ILE A 23 10.93 27.14 -3.89
C ILE A 23 10.16 26.71 -2.64
N PHE A 24 9.53 27.64 -1.94
CA PHE A 24 8.76 27.34 -0.74
C PHE A 24 7.61 26.36 -1.02
N ASN A 25 6.84 26.60 -2.09
CA ASN A 25 5.78 25.69 -2.49
C ASN A 25 6.32 24.32 -2.91
N GLY A 26 7.41 24.26 -3.64
CA GLY A 26 8.06 23.02 -4.04
C GLY A 26 8.53 22.21 -2.84
N VAL A 27 9.18 22.83 -1.88
CA VAL A 27 9.64 22.18 -0.64
C VAL A 27 8.44 21.69 0.19
N SER A 28 7.41 22.51 0.34
CA SER A 28 6.20 22.14 1.09
C SER A 28 5.48 20.95 0.48
N THR A 29 5.32 20.97 -0.85
CA THR A 29 4.69 19.86 -1.59
C THR A 29 5.51 18.59 -1.46
N SER A 30 6.81 18.66 -1.65
CA SER A 30 7.71 17.51 -1.52
C SER A 30 7.65 16.92 -0.11
N LYS A 31 7.70 17.75 0.92
CA LYS A 31 7.58 17.32 2.32
C LYS A 31 6.27 16.55 2.56
N ASN A 32 5.15 17.06 2.07
CA ASN A 32 3.86 16.42 2.23
C ASN A 32 3.78 15.06 1.50
N LEU A 33 4.34 14.98 0.30
CA LEU A 33 4.42 13.74 -0.47
C LEU A 33 5.23 12.67 0.26
N PHE A 34 6.42 13.01 0.76
CA PHE A 34 7.26 12.09 1.53
C PHE A 34 6.62 11.66 2.83
N LEU A 35 5.94 12.58 3.54
CA LEU A 35 5.24 12.27 4.77
C LEU A 35 4.11 11.27 4.50
N ASN A 36 3.29 11.52 3.49
CA ASN A 36 2.17 10.65 3.12
C ASN A 36 2.66 9.25 2.70
N ASP A 37 3.77 9.19 1.97
CA ASP A 37 4.39 7.93 1.56
C ASP A 37 4.88 7.13 2.78
N THR A 38 5.52 7.81 3.73
CA THR A 38 5.97 7.20 4.98
C THR A 38 4.80 6.67 5.81
N LEU A 39 3.71 7.44 5.92
CA LEU A 39 2.51 7.02 6.64
C LEU A 39 1.81 5.84 5.98
N ALA A 40 1.71 5.83 4.66
CA ALA A 40 1.17 4.69 3.91
C ALA A 40 2.00 3.42 4.16
N ARG A 41 3.33 3.56 4.15
CA ARG A 41 4.25 2.46 4.42
C ARG A 41 4.12 1.91 5.84
N GLN A 42 4.03 2.80 6.83
CA GLN A 42 3.84 2.39 8.23
C GLN A 42 2.52 1.65 8.43
N LYS A 43 1.44 2.07 7.78
CA LYS A 43 0.15 1.38 7.80
C LYS A 43 0.25 -0.01 7.18
N ASP A 44 0.91 -0.14 6.04
CA ASP A 44 1.12 -1.44 5.40
C ASP A 44 1.90 -2.40 6.31
N ILE A 45 2.96 -1.91 6.97
CA ILE A 45 3.74 -2.70 7.92
C ILE A 45 2.87 -3.13 9.11
N SER A 46 2.07 -2.22 9.66
CA SER A 46 1.17 -2.54 10.77
C SER A 46 0.16 -3.60 10.37
N LEU A 47 -0.50 -3.44 9.22
CA LEU A 47 -1.45 -4.42 8.70
C LEU A 47 -0.79 -5.79 8.50
N ALA A 48 0.38 -5.84 7.88
CA ALA A 48 1.07 -7.10 7.65
C ALA A 48 1.49 -7.80 8.95
N LYS A 49 1.90 -7.02 9.97
CA LYS A 49 2.18 -7.55 11.31
C LYS A 49 0.93 -8.07 12.02
N GLU A 50 -0.19 -7.35 11.93
CA GLU A 50 -1.48 -7.77 12.48
C GLU A 50 -1.95 -9.08 11.84
N ILE A 51 -1.85 -9.21 10.52
CA ILE A 51 -2.15 -10.44 9.79
C ILE A 51 -1.26 -11.59 10.29
N SER A 52 0.05 -11.34 10.41
CA SER A 52 0.99 -12.35 10.89
C SER A 52 0.69 -12.78 12.33
N TYR A 53 0.41 -11.82 13.21
CA TYR A 53 0.02 -12.09 14.59
C TYR A 53 -1.29 -12.89 14.67
N THR A 54 -2.33 -12.47 13.95
CA THR A 54 -3.61 -13.18 13.90
C THR A 54 -3.45 -14.60 13.34
N SER A 55 -2.62 -14.78 12.33
CA SER A 55 -2.29 -16.10 11.81
C SER A 55 -1.66 -16.99 12.89
N GLN A 56 -0.68 -16.47 13.62
CA GLN A 56 -0.01 -17.20 14.70
C GLN A 56 -0.94 -17.58 15.85
N THR A 57 -1.85 -16.68 16.25
CA THR A 57 -2.85 -16.97 17.30
C THR A 57 -3.81 -18.09 16.91
N LYS A 58 -4.03 -18.30 15.60
CA LYS A 58 -4.78 -19.43 15.05
C LYS A 58 -3.94 -20.69 14.84
N GLY A 59 -2.67 -20.68 15.22
CA GLY A 59 -1.74 -21.80 14.99
C GLY A 59 -1.31 -21.95 13.53
N ILE A 60 -1.55 -20.95 12.68
CA ILE A 60 -1.19 -20.96 11.26
C ILE A 60 0.15 -20.25 11.08
N SER A 61 1.20 -21.00 10.72
CA SER A 61 2.51 -20.42 10.39
C SER A 61 2.52 -19.92 8.95
N LEU A 62 2.95 -18.67 8.75
CA LEU A 62 3.17 -18.13 7.41
C LEU A 62 4.51 -18.56 6.81
N ASN A 63 5.50 -18.89 7.64
CA ASN A 63 6.85 -19.21 7.19
C ASN A 63 6.91 -20.52 6.42
N GLY A 64 7.57 -20.48 5.27
CA GLY A 64 7.75 -21.64 4.39
C GLY A 64 6.49 -22.01 3.59
N LYS A 65 5.36 -21.31 3.82
CA LYS A 65 4.08 -21.63 3.17
C LYS A 65 3.87 -20.84 1.89
N TYR A 66 3.02 -21.39 1.04
CA TYR A 66 2.40 -20.63 -0.05
C TYR A 66 1.27 -19.78 0.50
N ILE A 67 1.18 -18.52 0.05
CA ILE A 67 0.17 -17.57 0.51
C ILE A 67 -0.58 -16.99 -0.68
N TYR A 68 -1.89 -16.94 -0.54
CA TYR A 68 -2.78 -16.20 -1.42
C TYR A 68 -3.52 -15.13 -0.63
N ILE A 69 -3.34 -13.87 -1.02
CA ILE A 69 -4.04 -12.73 -0.44
C ILE A 69 -5.10 -12.27 -1.43
N TYR A 70 -6.36 -12.40 -1.04
CA TYR A 70 -7.51 -12.01 -1.87
C TYR A 70 -8.02 -10.63 -1.52
N GLY A 71 -8.23 -9.81 -2.52
CA GLY A 71 -8.76 -8.47 -2.36
C GLY A 71 -7.68 -7.43 -2.07
N SER A 72 -8.12 -6.25 -1.70
CA SER A 72 -7.26 -5.10 -1.37
C SER A 72 -7.72 -4.47 -0.06
N ASN A 73 -6.80 -3.89 0.69
CA ASN A 73 -7.14 -3.09 1.84
C ASN A 73 -7.27 -1.62 1.44
N ASP A 74 -8.53 -1.16 1.27
CA ASP A 74 -8.88 0.21 0.89
C ASP A 74 -8.90 1.19 2.08
N SER A 75 -8.40 0.77 3.25
CA SER A 75 -8.32 1.63 4.44
C SER A 75 -7.38 2.85 4.26
N GLY A 76 -6.76 2.97 3.09
CA GLY A 76 -5.87 4.07 2.70
C GLY A 76 -6.54 5.42 2.50
N ASN A 77 -7.85 5.48 2.28
CA ASN A 77 -8.53 6.72 1.92
C ASN A 77 -8.67 7.76 3.03
N MET A 78 -8.30 7.45 4.27
CA MET A 78 -8.36 8.44 5.34
C MET A 78 -7.30 9.55 5.26
N LEU A 79 -6.25 9.37 4.48
CA LEU A 79 -5.23 10.42 4.26
C LEU A 79 -5.37 11.12 2.91
N SER A 80 -6.22 10.59 2.02
CA SER A 80 -6.35 11.07 0.65
C SER A 80 -7.30 12.24 0.50
N MET A 81 -7.49 13.06 1.50
CA MET A 81 -8.29 14.25 1.28
C MET A 81 -7.62 15.26 0.34
N SER A 82 -6.57 14.93 -0.37
CA SER A 82 -6.08 15.74 -1.49
C SER A 82 -4.59 15.61 -1.85
N ALA A 83 -3.84 14.68 -1.31
CA ALA A 83 -2.43 14.66 -1.66
C ALA A 83 -2.11 13.49 -2.58
N ASP A 84 -1.60 13.79 -3.76
CA ASP A 84 -0.86 12.84 -4.56
C ASP A 84 0.26 12.26 -3.70
N THR A 85 0.45 10.95 -3.75
CA THR A 85 1.57 10.25 -3.11
C THR A 85 2.46 9.71 -4.19
N PHE A 86 3.77 9.70 -3.99
CA PHE A 86 4.71 9.03 -4.90
C PHE A 86 4.50 7.52 -4.89
N GLY A 87 4.13 6.94 -3.73
CA GLY A 87 3.84 5.53 -3.55
C GLY A 87 2.45 5.31 -2.99
N LYS A 88 1.77 4.31 -3.54
CA LYS A 88 0.51 3.81 -2.99
C LYS A 88 0.80 2.67 -2.02
N SER A 89 -0.16 2.38 -1.14
CA SER A 89 -0.12 1.20 -0.29
C SER A 89 0.08 -0.08 -1.12
N PHE A 90 0.96 -0.97 -0.69
CA PHE A 90 1.19 -2.26 -1.32
C PHE A 90 -0.03 -3.17 -1.23
N PHE A 91 -0.87 -2.96 -0.21
CA PHE A 91 -2.11 -3.71 -0.01
C PHE A 91 -3.31 -3.16 -0.79
N TRP A 92 -3.15 -2.02 -1.45
CA TRP A 92 -4.19 -1.41 -2.27
C TRP A 92 -3.80 -1.23 -3.74
N TRP A 93 -2.52 -1.03 -4.03
CA TRP A 93 -2.04 -0.76 -5.38
C TRP A 93 -2.36 -1.91 -6.33
N ASP A 94 -2.67 -1.56 -7.58
CA ASP A 94 -3.09 -2.50 -8.63
C ASP A 94 -4.33 -3.34 -8.23
N GLY A 95 -5.23 -2.76 -7.42
CA GLY A 95 -6.42 -3.47 -6.98
C GLY A 95 -6.15 -4.64 -6.04
N GLY A 96 -4.98 -4.67 -5.39
CA GLY A 96 -4.59 -5.76 -4.49
C GLY A 96 -3.80 -6.87 -5.20
N ASN A 97 -2.63 -6.53 -5.69
CA ASN A 97 -1.70 -7.49 -6.28
C ASN A 97 -1.02 -8.34 -5.18
N TYR A 98 -1.47 -9.57 -5.00
CA TYR A 98 -0.98 -10.45 -3.93
C TYR A 98 0.52 -10.79 -4.05
N PHE A 99 1.11 -10.84 -5.24
CA PHE A 99 2.56 -11.01 -5.40
C PHE A 99 3.35 -9.90 -4.73
N ARG A 100 2.87 -8.64 -4.90
CA ARG A 100 3.49 -7.47 -4.25
C ARG A 100 3.32 -7.50 -2.75
N MET A 101 2.14 -7.90 -2.27
CA MET A 101 1.88 -8.02 -0.83
C MET A 101 2.80 -9.06 -0.20
N VAL A 102 2.93 -10.23 -0.81
CA VAL A 102 3.83 -11.30 -0.34
C VAL A 102 5.30 -10.85 -0.40
N ALA A 103 5.72 -10.21 -1.48
CA ALA A 103 7.06 -9.64 -1.60
C ALA A 103 7.34 -8.59 -0.51
N PHE A 104 6.34 -7.72 -0.23
CA PHE A 104 6.41 -6.73 0.84
C PHE A 104 6.59 -7.39 2.22
N MET A 105 5.79 -8.41 2.54
CA MET A 105 5.90 -9.13 3.82
C MET A 105 7.26 -9.79 3.98
N ASN A 106 7.80 -10.37 2.91
CA ASN A 106 9.15 -10.94 2.92
C ASN A 106 10.23 -9.87 3.10
N TYR A 107 10.13 -8.75 2.38
CA TYR A 107 11.10 -7.66 2.45
C TYR A 107 11.21 -7.07 3.87
N TYR A 108 10.09 -6.97 4.58
CA TYR A 108 10.06 -6.48 5.96
C TYR A 108 10.29 -7.58 7.01
N GLY A 109 10.65 -8.79 6.60
CA GLY A 109 10.93 -9.89 7.52
C GLY A 109 9.73 -10.37 8.33
N ILE A 110 8.50 -10.11 7.86
CA ILE A 110 7.27 -10.49 8.53
C ILE A 110 6.99 -11.99 8.34
N CYS A 111 7.32 -12.51 7.18
CA CYS A 111 7.33 -13.95 6.90
C CYS A 111 8.45 -14.28 5.91
N ASN A 112 8.75 -15.58 5.80
CA ASN A 112 9.49 -16.15 4.67
C ASN A 112 8.52 -17.01 3.88
N CYS A 113 7.70 -16.40 3.05
CA CYS A 113 6.57 -17.05 2.40
C CYS A 113 6.66 -16.92 0.86
N LYS A 114 5.90 -17.76 0.16
CA LYS A 114 5.89 -17.81 -1.31
C LYS A 114 4.50 -17.44 -1.83
N PRO A 115 4.40 -16.72 -2.94
CA PRO A 115 3.10 -16.49 -3.56
C PRO A 115 2.54 -17.80 -4.11
N ALA A 116 1.24 -18.01 -3.96
CA ALA A 116 0.55 -19.18 -4.51
C ALA A 116 0.59 -19.17 -6.04
N ASN A 117 0.64 -20.33 -6.65
CA ASN A 117 0.55 -20.47 -8.10
C ASN A 117 -0.90 -20.55 -8.59
N LYS A 118 -1.09 -20.51 -9.91
CA LYS A 118 -2.42 -20.55 -10.55
C LYS A 118 -3.24 -21.76 -10.13
N GLU A 119 -2.68 -22.95 -10.20
CA GLU A 119 -3.40 -24.20 -9.89
C GLU A 119 -3.85 -24.26 -8.43
N GLN A 120 -3.01 -23.76 -7.52
CA GLN A 120 -3.35 -23.68 -6.11
C GLN A 120 -4.54 -22.73 -5.89
N ILE A 121 -4.53 -21.58 -6.56
CA ILE A 121 -5.58 -20.58 -6.43
C ILE A 121 -6.89 -21.08 -7.03
N GLU A 122 -6.87 -21.68 -8.20
CA GLU A 122 -8.07 -22.23 -8.85
C GLU A 122 -8.82 -23.21 -7.96
N LYS A 123 -8.07 -24.09 -7.28
CA LYS A 123 -8.65 -25.10 -6.36
C LYS A 123 -9.34 -24.49 -5.14
N ILE A 124 -8.86 -23.35 -4.64
CA ILE A 124 -9.37 -22.75 -3.41
C ILE A 124 -10.32 -21.57 -3.67
N TYR A 125 -10.40 -21.08 -4.90
CA TYR A 125 -11.14 -19.85 -5.23
C TYR A 125 -12.60 -19.86 -4.77
N PRO A 126 -13.38 -20.96 -4.89
CA PRO A 126 -14.74 -21.02 -4.34
C PRO A 126 -14.77 -20.82 -2.82
N ILE A 127 -13.79 -21.38 -2.11
CA ILE A 127 -13.72 -21.31 -0.65
C ILE A 127 -13.34 -19.88 -0.20
N VAL A 128 -12.44 -19.23 -0.92
CA VAL A 128 -12.04 -17.82 -0.62
C VAL A 128 -13.24 -16.89 -0.59
N LYS A 129 -14.20 -17.10 -1.49
CA LYS A 129 -15.41 -16.28 -1.54
C LYS A 129 -16.30 -16.43 -0.30
N SER A 130 -16.33 -17.61 0.32
CA SER A 130 -17.13 -17.87 1.52
C SER A 130 -16.47 -17.40 2.82
N LEU A 131 -15.17 -17.11 2.82
CA LEU A 131 -14.49 -16.57 3.99
C LEU A 131 -14.98 -15.14 4.29
N PRO A 132 -15.03 -14.74 5.57
CA PRO A 132 -15.25 -13.34 5.92
C PRO A 132 -14.05 -12.50 5.51
N SER A 133 -14.25 -11.19 5.39
CA SER A 133 -13.16 -10.26 5.09
C SER A 133 -12.48 -9.77 6.37
N TRP A 134 -11.21 -9.39 6.24
CA TRP A 134 -10.45 -8.70 7.28
C TRP A 134 -11.22 -7.46 7.80
N PRO A 135 -11.22 -7.14 9.10
CA PRO A 135 -10.34 -7.67 10.16
C PRO A 135 -10.87 -8.90 10.91
N ASN A 136 -11.86 -9.62 10.39
CA ASN A 136 -12.33 -10.82 11.03
C ASN A 136 -11.19 -11.86 11.08
N PRO A 137 -10.85 -12.47 12.25
CA PRO A 137 -9.81 -13.49 12.33
C PRO A 137 -10.04 -14.67 11.38
N ASP A 138 -11.29 -15.02 11.09
CA ASP A 138 -11.65 -16.09 10.17
C ASP A 138 -11.42 -15.76 8.69
N SER A 139 -11.00 -14.54 8.39
CA SER A 139 -10.47 -14.18 7.08
C SER A 139 -9.16 -14.89 6.73
N ILE A 140 -8.50 -15.50 7.72
CA ILE A 140 -7.26 -16.26 7.56
C ILE A 140 -7.55 -17.73 7.78
N ALA A 141 -7.24 -18.54 6.77
CA ALA A 141 -7.42 -20.00 6.80
C ALA A 141 -6.25 -20.72 6.15
N GLU A 142 -5.94 -21.93 6.59
CA GLU A 142 -5.02 -22.82 5.91
C GLU A 142 -5.80 -23.98 5.29
N ILE A 143 -5.65 -24.17 3.99
CA ILE A 143 -6.33 -25.21 3.21
C ILE A 143 -5.30 -25.91 2.32
N ASN A 144 -5.14 -27.21 2.52
CA ASN A 144 -4.20 -28.03 1.74
C ASN A 144 -2.76 -27.47 1.71
N GLY A 145 -2.29 -26.91 2.84
CA GLY A 145 -0.97 -26.32 2.96
C GLY A 145 -0.79 -24.95 2.32
N LEU A 146 -1.87 -24.36 1.82
CA LEU A 146 -1.94 -23.00 1.31
C LEU A 146 -2.61 -22.11 2.34
N VAL A 147 -1.98 -21.01 2.69
CA VAL A 147 -2.56 -19.99 3.56
C VAL A 147 -3.31 -18.97 2.72
N ILE A 148 -4.55 -18.74 3.09
CA ILE A 148 -5.46 -17.78 2.45
C ILE A 148 -5.68 -16.62 3.41
N ILE A 149 -5.62 -15.40 2.89
CA ILE A 149 -5.92 -14.17 3.61
C ILE A 149 -6.90 -13.38 2.77
N LYS A 150 -8.14 -13.19 3.24
CA LYS A 150 -9.13 -12.38 2.54
C LYS A 150 -9.20 -10.99 3.13
N LEU A 151 -8.73 -9.98 2.38
CA LEU A 151 -8.73 -8.58 2.82
C LEU A 151 -10.06 -7.88 2.58
N SER A 152 -10.74 -8.19 1.47
CA SER A 152 -12.00 -7.55 1.10
C SER A 152 -12.83 -8.44 0.17
N GLU A 153 -14.08 -8.02 -0.08
CA GLU A 153 -14.98 -8.71 -1.03
C GLU A 153 -14.61 -8.41 -2.49
N LYS A 154 -13.88 -7.34 -2.76
CA LYS A 154 -13.46 -6.99 -4.12
C LYS A 154 -12.38 -7.96 -4.58
N LYS A 155 -12.53 -8.50 -5.79
CA LYS A 155 -11.50 -9.32 -6.43
C LYS A 155 -10.21 -8.49 -6.58
N GLY A 156 -9.12 -9.00 -6.03
CA GLY A 156 -7.79 -8.45 -6.26
C GLY A 156 -7.29 -8.72 -7.68
N TRP A 157 -6.21 -8.06 -8.04
CA TRP A 157 -5.54 -8.31 -9.32
C TRP A 157 -4.96 -9.72 -9.37
N LEU A 158 -5.22 -10.41 -10.46
CA LEU A 158 -4.66 -11.73 -10.77
C LEU A 158 -3.98 -11.67 -12.14
N PRO A 159 -2.78 -12.25 -12.28
CA PRO A 159 -2.06 -12.28 -13.56
C PRO A 159 -2.67 -13.27 -14.57
N PHE A 160 -3.78 -13.91 -14.22
CA PHE A 160 -4.47 -14.92 -15.01
C PHE A 160 -5.99 -14.83 -14.81
N ASN A 161 -6.75 -15.22 -15.82
CA ASN A 161 -8.21 -15.26 -15.73
C ASN A 161 -8.65 -16.51 -14.95
N ILE A 162 -9.44 -16.29 -13.88
CA ILE A 162 -10.19 -17.31 -13.13
C ILE A 162 -11.67 -16.97 -13.18
#